data_bd0500d941667bcc36b5d9537f04d53e
#
_entry.id   bd0500d941667bcc36b5d9537f04d53e
#
_cell.length_a   1.000
_cell.length_b   1.000
_cell.length_c   1.000
_cell.angle_alpha   90.00
_cell.angle_beta   90.00
_cell.angle_gamma   90.00
#
_symmetry.space_group_name_H-M   'P 1'
#
loop_
_entity.id
_entity.type
_entity.pdbx_description
1 polymer ?
#
loop_
_entity_poly.entity_id
_entity_poly.type
_entity_poly.pdbx_seq_one_letter_code
_entity_poly.pdbx_strand_id
1 'polypeptide(L)'
;MSLRKQTKSLVFLMLMFFQAWYLNALSLSVDDAVKYALEGNLSIKQSDIALRSSKRAKTFSWNSVAPSVSANAQISKSLPAMGLLKNDADYSKDPTVTIGASVNMKLHPSVGTTVKGATLNYEKQQLDYNTAVRTVELNVRETFYGILFEQENITLLEKNLETAKGIYGSNVTKYNKGLLPRLDVLNSQLTYQNAKSSLETAKVTLENDKSVFKQLLGLDLDTDISLEGSLDDILSVGEISIDDVSKHSSEIASIEKEIQIANNNLLAARLSAYAPSLSGSYSYNLNKSMSDSSDWMHGGTLSLGVSIPLDGFMPWSSGVQSIANQKDNIESLKLKLENAKLSLKINCQSYMNKIKQLQSTINLRKQSIDYARQSYDLTLDAYNNGKKDILTLQSASDNLLQSKVNLKSEAYSLIKAILELENTIGVPFGTLSKKE
;
A
#
# COMPACT_ATOMS: atom_id res chain seq x y z
N MET A 1 -16.93 60.68 19.19
CA MET A 1 -17.20 59.56 20.16
C MET A 1 -17.58 58.24 19.51
N SER A 2 -17.51 58.07 18.18
CA SER A 2 -17.92 56.86 17.45
C SER A 2 -16.78 55.91 17.07
N LEU A 3 -15.56 56.39 16.86
CA LEU A 3 -14.41 55.55 16.45
C LEU A 3 -13.86 54.64 17.58
N ARG A 4 -14.05 55.01 18.86
CA ARG A 4 -13.55 54.24 20.01
C ARG A 4 -14.45 53.06 20.39
N LYS A 5 -15.68 52.98 19.84
CA LYS A 5 -16.59 51.82 20.03
C LYS A 5 -16.35 50.74 18.94
N GLN A 6 -15.97 51.11 17.72
CA GLN A 6 -15.72 50.18 16.65
C GLN A 6 -14.42 49.41 16.84
N THR A 7 -13.36 50.04 17.35
CA THR A 7 -12.08 49.37 17.66
C THR A 7 -12.21 48.36 18.80
N LYS A 8 -13.04 48.62 19.82
CA LYS A 8 -13.29 47.64 20.90
C LYS A 8 -14.10 46.43 20.42
N SER A 9 -15.03 46.60 19.47
CA SER A 9 -15.80 45.49 18.87
C SER A 9 -14.95 44.63 17.96
N LEU A 10 -14.01 45.19 17.19
CA LEU A 10 -13.08 44.44 16.33
C LEU A 10 -12.05 43.66 17.17
N VAL A 11 -11.53 44.23 18.23
CA VAL A 11 -10.60 43.54 19.17
C VAL A 11 -11.32 42.40 19.91
N PHE A 12 -12.59 42.59 20.28
CA PHE A 12 -13.39 41.55 20.94
C PHE A 12 -13.77 40.40 19.95
N LEU A 13 -14.04 40.72 18.69
CA LEU A 13 -14.24 39.70 17.61
C LEU A 13 -12.95 38.96 17.30
N MET A 14 -11.81 39.67 17.27
CA MET A 14 -10.48 39.03 17.05
C MET A 14 -10.08 38.16 18.25
N LEU A 15 -10.43 38.53 19.48
CA LEU A 15 -10.22 37.70 20.67
C LEU A 15 -11.17 36.50 20.73
N MET A 16 -12.41 36.60 20.25
CA MET A 16 -13.31 35.46 20.11
C MET A 16 -12.85 34.46 18.99
N PHE A 17 -12.26 34.95 17.92
CA PHE A 17 -11.64 34.08 16.91
C PHE A 17 -10.35 33.42 17.41
N PHE A 18 -9.62 34.02 18.33
CA PHE A 18 -8.41 33.43 18.93
C PHE A 18 -8.72 32.41 20.02
N GLN A 19 -9.91 32.41 20.63
CA GLN A 19 -10.33 31.41 21.62
C GLN A 19 -10.91 30.12 20.99
N ALA A 20 -11.16 30.10 19.67
CA ALA A 20 -11.63 28.89 18.97
C ALA A 20 -10.48 27.97 18.51
N TRP A 21 -9.22 28.33 18.76
CA TRP A 21 -8.05 27.48 18.54
C TRP A 21 -7.54 26.87 19.87
N TYR A 22 -8.43 26.41 20.72
CA TYR A 22 -8.06 25.30 21.58
C TYR A 22 -7.99 24.09 20.66
N LEU A 23 -6.76 23.65 20.36
CA LEU A 23 -6.45 22.37 19.75
C LEU A 23 -7.09 21.26 20.61
N ASN A 24 -8.35 20.95 20.36
CA ASN A 24 -8.87 19.66 20.78
C ASN A 24 -8.14 18.63 19.93
N ALA A 25 -7.34 17.77 20.57
CA ALA A 25 -6.76 16.62 19.90
C ALA A 25 -7.88 15.91 19.13
N LEU A 26 -7.64 15.58 17.87
CA LEU A 26 -8.60 14.87 17.06
C LEU A 26 -8.78 13.45 17.64
N SER A 27 -9.92 13.25 18.33
CA SER A 27 -10.25 11.94 18.86
C SER A 27 -10.70 11.02 17.74
N LEU A 28 -10.02 9.88 17.58
CA LEU A 28 -10.24 8.94 16.51
C LEU A 28 -10.60 7.57 17.06
N SER A 29 -11.77 7.06 16.63
CA SER A 29 -12.06 5.63 16.67
C SER A 29 -11.35 4.91 15.51
N VAL A 30 -11.30 3.59 15.55
CA VAL A 30 -10.70 2.79 14.45
C VAL A 30 -11.41 3.04 13.12
N ASP A 31 -12.73 3.19 13.13
CA ASP A 31 -13.51 3.40 11.90
C ASP A 31 -13.37 4.84 11.37
N ASP A 32 -13.23 5.85 12.25
CA ASP A 32 -12.90 7.21 11.85
C ASP A 32 -11.51 7.27 11.22
N ALA A 33 -10.52 6.60 11.80
CA ALA A 33 -9.18 6.51 11.24
C ALA A 33 -9.18 5.88 9.84
N VAL A 34 -9.92 4.79 9.65
CA VAL A 34 -10.10 4.16 8.32
C VAL A 34 -10.71 5.17 7.33
N LYS A 35 -11.75 5.90 7.72
CA LYS A 35 -12.38 6.91 6.86
C LYS A 35 -11.40 8.00 6.44
N TYR A 36 -10.63 8.56 7.36
CA TYR A 36 -9.59 9.54 7.03
C TYR A 36 -8.56 8.98 6.06
N ALA A 37 -8.11 7.74 6.27
CA ALA A 37 -7.15 7.09 5.37
C ALA A 37 -7.73 6.87 3.97
N LEU A 38 -8.99 6.46 3.84
CA LEU A 38 -9.64 6.26 2.55
C LEU A 38 -9.72 7.57 1.73
N GLU A 39 -9.85 8.72 2.39
CA GLU A 39 -9.90 10.03 1.74
C GLU A 39 -8.50 10.65 1.55
N GLY A 40 -7.59 10.47 2.51
CA GLY A 40 -6.30 11.15 2.60
C GLY A 40 -5.13 10.40 2.02
N ASN A 41 -5.14 9.06 2.06
CA ASN A 41 -3.96 8.24 1.78
C ASN A 41 -3.43 8.37 0.35
N LEU A 42 -2.13 8.61 0.22
CA LEU A 42 -1.49 8.84 -1.08
C LEU A 42 -1.46 7.59 -1.97
N SER A 43 -1.36 6.39 -1.41
CA SER A 43 -1.36 5.15 -2.19
C SER A 43 -2.71 4.89 -2.84
N ILE A 44 -3.81 5.19 -2.13
CA ILE A 44 -5.16 5.12 -2.70
C ILE A 44 -5.32 6.14 -3.83
N LYS A 45 -4.85 7.38 -3.63
CA LYS A 45 -4.87 8.41 -4.68
C LYS A 45 -4.06 8.01 -5.92
N GLN A 46 -2.90 7.40 -5.73
CA GLN A 46 -2.10 6.85 -6.84
C GLN A 46 -2.85 5.74 -7.58
N SER A 47 -3.47 4.81 -6.88
CA SER A 47 -4.28 3.72 -7.47
C SER A 47 -5.51 4.27 -8.21
N ASP A 48 -6.15 5.33 -7.69
CA ASP A 48 -7.25 6.02 -8.38
C ASP A 48 -6.79 6.69 -9.70
N ILE A 49 -5.60 7.31 -9.70
CA ILE A 49 -5.01 7.87 -10.92
C ILE A 49 -4.78 6.76 -11.96
N ALA A 50 -4.25 5.60 -11.56
CA ALA A 50 -4.03 4.45 -12.43
C ALA A 50 -5.37 3.92 -12.97
N LEU A 51 -6.39 3.81 -12.12
CA LEU A 51 -7.74 3.40 -12.52
C LEU A 51 -8.36 4.37 -13.54
N ARG A 52 -8.25 5.67 -13.30
CA ARG A 52 -8.71 6.71 -14.25
C ARG A 52 -7.95 6.65 -15.58
N SER A 53 -6.65 6.38 -15.54
CA SER A 53 -5.82 6.20 -16.74
C SER A 53 -6.29 4.98 -17.55
N SER A 54 -6.49 3.84 -16.88
CA SER A 54 -6.99 2.62 -17.52
C SER A 54 -8.42 2.78 -18.06
N LYS A 55 -9.28 3.54 -17.36
CA LYS A 55 -10.63 3.91 -17.86
C LYS A 55 -10.55 4.73 -19.15
N ARG A 56 -9.62 5.70 -19.23
CA ARG A 56 -9.39 6.46 -20.49
C ARG A 56 -8.89 5.56 -21.61
N ALA A 57 -7.93 4.66 -21.31
CA ALA A 57 -7.43 3.69 -22.29
C ALA A 57 -8.56 2.80 -22.83
N LYS A 58 -9.48 2.32 -21.97
CA LYS A 58 -10.70 1.59 -22.39
C LYS A 58 -11.60 2.47 -23.27
N THR A 59 -11.91 3.69 -22.85
CA THR A 59 -12.81 4.59 -23.56
C THR A 59 -12.29 4.95 -24.95
N PHE A 60 -10.99 5.13 -25.10
CA PHE A 60 -10.35 5.50 -26.36
C PHE A 60 -9.71 4.32 -27.10
N SER A 61 -9.97 3.08 -26.70
CA SER A 61 -9.41 1.88 -27.35
C SER A 61 -9.78 1.73 -28.84
N TRP A 62 -10.90 2.32 -29.25
CA TRP A 62 -11.33 2.39 -30.65
C TRP A 62 -10.44 3.29 -31.52
N ASN A 63 -9.56 4.13 -30.92
CA ASN A 63 -8.60 4.95 -31.68
C ASN A 63 -7.66 4.12 -32.56
N SER A 64 -7.53 2.82 -32.28
CA SER A 64 -6.77 1.88 -33.11
C SER A 64 -7.31 1.74 -34.54
N VAL A 65 -8.57 2.13 -34.79
CA VAL A 65 -9.19 2.18 -36.13
C VAL A 65 -9.46 3.62 -36.62
N ALA A 66 -9.21 4.61 -35.78
CA ALA A 66 -9.40 5.98 -36.17
C ALA A 66 -8.35 6.39 -37.23
N PRO A 67 -8.73 7.19 -38.26
CA PRO A 67 -7.76 7.75 -39.17
C PRO A 67 -6.74 8.61 -38.45
N SER A 68 -5.45 8.41 -38.74
CA SER A 68 -4.38 9.31 -38.30
C SER A 68 -4.16 10.40 -39.32
N VAL A 69 -4.10 11.67 -38.88
CA VAL A 69 -3.81 12.84 -39.72
C VAL A 69 -2.43 13.36 -39.31
N SER A 70 -1.58 13.57 -40.31
CA SER A 70 -0.24 14.11 -40.10
C SER A 70 0.09 15.16 -41.15
N ALA A 71 0.89 16.16 -40.78
CA ALA A 71 1.51 17.10 -41.69
C ALA A 71 3.02 16.99 -41.54
N ASN A 72 3.72 17.04 -42.65
CA ASN A 72 5.17 16.97 -42.70
C ASN A 72 5.74 18.06 -43.62
N ALA A 73 6.91 18.54 -43.24
CA ALA A 73 7.76 19.37 -44.09
C ALA A 73 9.16 18.76 -44.09
N GLN A 74 9.69 18.55 -45.27
CA GLN A 74 10.98 17.88 -45.46
C GLN A 74 11.80 18.61 -46.53
N ILE A 75 13.09 18.75 -46.30
CA ILE A 75 14.08 19.12 -47.32
C ILE A 75 14.91 17.87 -47.57
N SER A 76 14.95 17.42 -48.80
CA SER A 76 15.76 16.26 -49.22
C SER A 76 16.68 16.62 -50.36
N LYS A 77 17.91 16.11 -50.31
CA LYS A 77 18.87 16.18 -51.40
C LYS A 77 19.41 14.76 -51.67
N SER A 78 19.25 14.34 -52.91
CA SER A 78 19.87 13.09 -53.36
C SER A 78 21.39 13.28 -53.51
N LEU A 79 22.15 12.46 -52.81
CA LEU A 79 23.61 12.42 -52.95
C LEU A 79 24.01 11.25 -53.84
N PRO A 80 24.96 11.41 -54.77
CA PRO A 80 25.45 10.29 -55.60
C PRO A 80 26.03 9.22 -54.67
N ALA A 81 25.75 7.96 -54.96
CA ALA A 81 26.33 6.82 -54.26
C ALA A 81 27.85 6.86 -54.45
N MET A 82 28.63 6.72 -53.36
CA MET A 82 30.09 6.69 -53.42
C MET A 82 30.53 5.47 -54.26
N GLY A 83 30.84 5.71 -55.51
CA GLY A 83 31.97 5.12 -56.28
C GLY A 83 31.97 3.65 -56.62
N LEU A 84 30.94 2.83 -56.45
CA LEU A 84 31.00 1.40 -56.76
C LEU A 84 30.20 0.95 -57.98
N LEU A 85 29.24 1.72 -58.45
CA LEU A 85 28.49 1.45 -59.67
C LEU A 85 28.34 2.76 -60.45
N LYS A 86 29.05 2.86 -61.58
CA LYS A 86 28.90 3.92 -62.55
C LYS A 86 27.52 3.78 -63.22
N ASN A 87 26.53 4.44 -62.68
CA ASN A 87 25.23 4.62 -63.34
C ASN A 87 24.99 6.12 -63.45
N ASP A 88 24.98 6.65 -64.66
CA ASP A 88 24.60 8.03 -64.97
C ASP A 88 23.09 8.26 -64.75
N ALA A 89 22.61 7.94 -63.58
CA ALA A 89 21.28 8.34 -63.18
C ALA A 89 21.30 9.84 -62.91
N ASP A 90 20.39 10.56 -63.51
CA ASP A 90 20.22 12.02 -63.42
C ASP A 90 19.84 12.37 -61.98
N TYR A 91 20.87 12.50 -61.12
CA TYR A 91 20.70 12.95 -59.78
C TYR A 91 20.33 14.44 -59.79
N SER A 92 19.11 14.76 -59.39
CA SER A 92 18.76 16.17 -59.20
C SER A 92 19.78 16.81 -58.24
N LYS A 93 20.57 17.75 -58.78
CA LYS A 93 21.62 18.45 -58.03
C LYS A 93 21.08 19.33 -56.93
N ASP A 94 19.83 19.70 -57.01
CA ASP A 94 19.15 20.67 -56.16
C ASP A 94 18.37 19.99 -55.04
N PRO A 95 18.39 20.56 -53.84
CA PRO A 95 17.50 20.13 -52.76
C PRO A 95 16.04 20.32 -53.16
N THR A 96 15.18 19.40 -52.74
CA THR A 96 13.74 19.47 -52.93
C THR A 96 13.07 19.72 -51.58
N VAL A 97 12.22 20.71 -51.50
CA VAL A 97 11.33 20.96 -50.36
C VAL A 97 10.01 20.28 -50.65
N THR A 98 9.60 19.43 -49.71
CA THR A 98 8.29 18.79 -49.72
C THR A 98 7.50 19.23 -48.51
N ILE A 99 6.28 19.74 -48.71
CA ILE A 99 5.30 20.03 -47.67
C ILE A 99 4.09 19.14 -47.95
N GLY A 100 3.67 18.33 -46.98
CA GLY A 100 2.59 17.41 -47.18
C GLY A 100 1.66 17.26 -46.01
N ALA A 101 0.46 16.80 -46.30
CA ALA A 101 -0.49 16.30 -45.32
C ALA A 101 -0.96 14.90 -45.72
N SER A 102 -1.10 14.01 -44.76
CA SER A 102 -1.61 12.67 -45.03
C SER A 102 -2.64 12.24 -44.01
N VAL A 103 -3.59 11.43 -44.46
CA VAL A 103 -4.58 10.72 -43.65
C VAL A 103 -4.34 9.23 -43.90
N ASN A 104 -4.10 8.50 -42.81
CA ASN A 104 -3.85 7.07 -42.88
C ASN A 104 -4.84 6.32 -42.00
N MET A 105 -5.37 5.21 -42.48
CA MET A 105 -6.26 4.31 -41.76
C MET A 105 -5.79 2.86 -41.95
N LYS A 106 -5.74 2.09 -40.88
CA LYS A 106 -5.43 0.65 -40.94
C LYS A 106 -6.49 -0.13 -40.19
N LEU A 107 -7.11 -1.05 -40.87
CA LEU A 107 -8.08 -1.99 -40.31
C LEU A 107 -7.45 -3.38 -40.23
N HIS A 108 -7.44 -3.93 -39.02
CA HIS A 108 -6.91 -5.26 -38.76
C HIS A 108 -7.88 -6.00 -37.81
N PRO A 109 -8.14 -7.30 -38.01
CA PRO A 109 -9.05 -8.06 -37.13
C PRO A 109 -8.68 -8.04 -35.66
N SER A 110 -7.41 -7.75 -35.31
CA SER A 110 -6.96 -7.59 -33.92
C SER A 110 -7.56 -6.39 -33.19
N VAL A 111 -8.28 -5.48 -33.87
CA VAL A 111 -8.98 -4.38 -33.22
C VAL A 111 -9.93 -4.86 -32.11
N GLY A 112 -10.66 -5.97 -32.38
CA GLY A 112 -11.53 -6.58 -31.37
C GLY A 112 -10.77 -7.02 -30.13
N THR A 113 -9.57 -7.56 -30.30
CA THR A 113 -8.70 -7.95 -29.16
C THR A 113 -8.10 -6.75 -28.44
N THR A 114 -7.83 -5.65 -29.16
CA THR A 114 -7.35 -4.39 -28.56
C THR A 114 -8.41 -3.79 -27.65
N VAL A 115 -9.65 -3.67 -28.12
CA VAL A 115 -10.78 -3.14 -27.34
C VAL A 115 -11.09 -4.04 -26.13
N LYS A 116 -11.14 -5.36 -26.35
CA LYS A 116 -11.34 -6.34 -25.28
C LYS A 116 -10.19 -6.32 -24.28
N GLY A 117 -8.93 -6.22 -24.73
CA GLY A 117 -7.75 -6.10 -23.88
C GLY A 117 -7.80 -4.85 -22.99
N ALA A 118 -8.18 -3.70 -23.56
CA ALA A 118 -8.35 -2.46 -22.79
C ALA A 118 -9.47 -2.60 -21.73
N THR A 119 -10.54 -3.33 -22.04
CA THR A 119 -11.63 -3.61 -21.08
C THR A 119 -11.13 -4.51 -19.94
N LEU A 120 -10.46 -5.61 -20.26
CA LEU A 120 -9.93 -6.54 -19.26
C LEU A 120 -8.87 -5.87 -18.37
N ASN A 121 -8.02 -5.02 -18.94
CA ASN A 121 -7.04 -4.24 -18.18
C ASN A 121 -7.72 -3.23 -17.23
N TYR A 122 -8.81 -2.60 -17.65
CA TYR A 122 -9.60 -1.73 -16.76
C TYR A 122 -10.23 -2.53 -15.62
N GLU A 123 -10.80 -3.70 -15.90
CA GLU A 123 -11.37 -4.57 -14.85
C GLU A 123 -10.31 -5.07 -13.88
N LYS A 124 -9.10 -5.42 -14.38
CA LYS A 124 -7.96 -5.75 -13.50
C LYS A 124 -7.58 -4.56 -12.62
N GLN A 125 -7.50 -3.36 -13.21
CA GLN A 125 -7.16 -2.16 -12.44
C GLN A 125 -8.20 -1.81 -11.37
N GLN A 126 -9.48 -2.18 -11.58
CA GLN A 126 -10.51 -2.07 -10.52
C GLN A 126 -10.24 -3.03 -9.36
N LEU A 127 -9.82 -4.27 -9.66
CA LEU A 127 -9.41 -5.22 -8.61
C LEU A 127 -8.18 -4.72 -7.85
N ASP A 128 -7.18 -4.21 -8.57
CA ASP A 128 -5.96 -3.65 -7.98
C ASP A 128 -6.27 -2.45 -7.06
N TYR A 129 -7.19 -1.57 -7.49
CA TYR A 129 -7.67 -0.45 -6.67
C TYR A 129 -8.36 -0.94 -5.39
N ASN A 130 -9.27 -1.91 -5.49
CA ASN A 130 -9.97 -2.47 -4.33
C ASN A 130 -8.98 -3.15 -3.37
N THR A 131 -7.98 -3.83 -3.90
CA THR A 131 -6.91 -4.44 -3.10
C THR A 131 -6.06 -3.38 -2.38
N ALA A 132 -5.72 -2.28 -3.06
CA ALA A 132 -5.00 -1.16 -2.44
C ALA A 132 -5.80 -0.51 -1.30
N VAL A 133 -7.11 -0.27 -1.51
CA VAL A 133 -8.02 0.22 -0.47
C VAL A 133 -8.02 -0.70 0.74
N ARG A 134 -8.17 -2.01 0.50
CA ARG A 134 -8.21 -3.02 1.56
C ARG A 134 -6.89 -3.14 2.31
N THR A 135 -5.76 -3.07 1.61
CA THR A 135 -4.43 -3.08 2.23
C THR A 135 -4.21 -1.86 3.12
N VAL A 136 -4.64 -0.67 2.67
CA VAL A 136 -4.56 0.54 3.50
C VAL A 136 -5.45 0.40 4.73
N GLU A 137 -6.68 -0.11 4.60
CA GLU A 137 -7.56 -0.35 5.74
C GLU A 137 -6.93 -1.32 6.75
N LEU A 138 -6.34 -2.43 6.30
CA LEU A 138 -5.61 -3.37 7.16
C LEU A 138 -4.50 -2.65 7.93
N ASN A 139 -3.63 -1.92 7.21
CA ASN A 139 -2.51 -1.21 7.81
C ASN A 139 -2.95 -0.17 8.84
N VAL A 140 -4.05 0.55 8.56
CA VAL A 140 -4.64 1.53 9.51
C VAL A 140 -5.10 0.83 10.78
N ARG A 141 -5.84 -0.28 10.66
CA ARG A 141 -6.33 -1.04 11.81
C ARG A 141 -5.17 -1.63 12.63
N GLU A 142 -4.18 -2.23 11.97
CA GLU A 142 -2.99 -2.77 12.65
C GLU A 142 -2.20 -1.69 13.39
N THR A 143 -1.94 -0.56 12.74
CA THR A 143 -1.20 0.56 13.35
C THR A 143 -1.99 1.20 14.49
N PHE A 144 -3.30 1.34 14.34
CA PHE A 144 -4.20 1.86 15.37
C PHE A 144 -4.10 1.03 16.66
N TYR A 145 -4.26 -0.30 16.56
CA TYR A 145 -4.14 -1.18 17.71
C TYR A 145 -2.71 -1.28 18.25
N GLY A 146 -1.70 -1.12 17.37
CA GLY A 146 -0.29 -1.00 17.78
C GLY A 146 -0.05 0.21 18.67
N ILE A 147 -0.59 1.39 18.30
CA ILE A 147 -0.49 2.60 19.11
C ILE A 147 -1.24 2.46 20.45
N LEU A 148 -2.42 1.82 20.45
CA LEU A 148 -3.13 1.52 21.71
C LEU A 148 -2.29 0.60 22.62
N PHE A 149 -1.63 -0.40 22.06
CA PHE A 149 -0.72 -1.25 22.82
C PHE A 149 0.43 -0.45 23.44
N GLU A 150 1.07 0.46 22.68
CA GLU A 150 2.14 1.30 23.20
C GLU A 150 1.65 2.28 24.30
N GLN A 151 0.45 2.83 24.17
CA GLN A 151 -0.16 3.67 25.23
C GLN A 151 -0.39 2.90 26.52
N GLU A 152 -0.89 1.66 26.44
CA GLU A 152 -1.06 0.80 27.61
C GLU A 152 0.29 0.39 28.21
N ASN A 153 1.30 0.11 27.37
CA ASN A 153 2.66 -0.19 27.79
C ASN A 153 3.29 0.99 28.55
N ILE A 154 3.13 2.22 28.07
CA ILE A 154 3.59 3.43 28.76
C ILE A 154 2.93 3.56 30.13
N THR A 155 1.63 3.30 30.22
CA THR A 155 0.91 3.30 31.52
C THR A 155 1.51 2.30 32.52
N LEU A 156 1.93 1.13 32.06
CA LEU A 156 2.61 0.13 32.89
C LEU A 156 3.99 0.60 33.32
N LEU A 157 4.76 1.19 32.40
CA LEU A 157 6.09 1.75 32.67
C LEU A 157 6.04 2.94 33.62
N GLU A 158 5.02 3.79 33.57
CA GLU A 158 4.81 4.89 34.52
C GLU A 158 4.58 4.37 35.94
N LYS A 159 3.73 3.35 36.10
CA LYS A 159 3.54 2.68 37.39
C LYS A 159 4.81 2.01 37.91
N ASN A 160 5.61 1.40 37.01
CA ASN A 160 6.90 0.81 37.38
C ASN A 160 7.89 1.87 37.84
N LEU A 161 7.96 3.01 37.14
CA LEU A 161 8.81 4.14 37.53
C LEU A 161 8.41 4.72 38.89
N GLU A 162 7.11 4.86 39.15
CA GLU A 162 6.59 5.33 40.46
C GLU A 162 7.01 4.36 41.58
N THR A 163 6.86 3.04 41.35
CA THR A 163 7.27 2.00 42.29
C THR A 163 8.79 2.04 42.56
N ALA A 164 9.62 2.10 41.51
CA ALA A 164 11.07 2.18 41.63
C ALA A 164 11.53 3.45 42.37
N LYS A 165 10.87 4.60 42.10
CA LYS A 165 11.12 5.87 42.79
C LYS A 165 10.78 5.78 44.30
N GLY A 166 9.67 5.14 44.63
CA GLY A 166 9.24 4.92 46.01
C GLY A 166 10.24 4.04 46.79
N ILE A 167 10.70 2.93 46.20
CA ILE A 167 11.70 2.05 46.79
C ILE A 167 13.02 2.79 47.02
N TYR A 168 13.50 3.54 46.00
CA TYR A 168 14.72 4.35 46.12
C TYR A 168 14.61 5.36 47.27
N GLY A 169 13.50 6.15 47.35
CA GLY A 169 13.30 7.10 48.43
C GLY A 169 13.24 6.47 49.81
N SER A 170 12.60 5.29 49.93
CA SER A 170 12.59 4.51 51.17
C SER A 170 14.00 4.07 51.57
N ASN A 171 14.80 3.57 50.61
CA ASN A 171 16.17 3.10 50.88
C ASN A 171 17.10 4.24 51.28
N VAL A 172 17.00 5.41 50.65
CA VAL A 172 17.73 6.61 51.11
C VAL A 172 17.39 6.95 52.54
N THR A 173 16.13 6.89 52.92
CA THR A 173 15.66 7.18 54.29
C THR A 173 16.21 6.14 55.32
N LYS A 174 16.17 4.85 54.97
CA LYS A 174 16.70 3.76 55.81
C LYS A 174 18.23 3.87 55.96
N TYR A 175 18.96 4.18 54.87
CA TYR A 175 20.40 4.43 54.91
C TYR A 175 20.77 5.59 55.83
N ASN A 176 20.10 6.71 55.73
CA ASN A 176 20.37 7.87 56.62
C ASN A 176 20.10 7.58 58.07
N LYS A 177 19.31 6.54 58.39
CA LYS A 177 19.08 6.03 59.75
C LYS A 177 20.05 4.93 60.15
N GLY A 178 21.02 4.56 59.31
CA GLY A 178 21.97 3.48 59.56
C GLY A 178 21.40 2.06 59.43
N LEU A 179 20.19 1.91 58.84
CA LEU A 179 19.45 0.64 58.74
C LEU A 179 19.69 -0.13 57.44
N LEU A 180 20.39 0.47 56.48
CA LEU A 180 20.61 -0.15 55.16
C LEU A 180 22.01 0.18 54.64
N PRO A 181 22.70 -0.77 53.95
CA PRO A 181 24.00 -0.55 53.31
C PRO A 181 23.87 0.45 52.13
N ARG A 182 24.96 1.20 51.85
CA ARG A 182 25.06 2.10 50.71
C ARG A 182 24.85 1.39 49.36
N LEU A 183 25.26 0.13 49.26
CA LEU A 183 25.10 -0.69 48.06
C LEU A 183 23.63 -0.83 47.65
N ASP A 184 22.72 -1.04 48.59
CA ASP A 184 21.28 -1.16 48.31
C ASP A 184 20.67 0.14 47.83
N VAL A 185 21.17 1.30 48.33
CA VAL A 185 20.78 2.62 47.80
C VAL A 185 21.23 2.76 46.37
N LEU A 186 22.48 2.40 46.04
CA LEU A 186 22.98 2.49 44.65
C LEU A 186 22.23 1.55 43.72
N ASN A 187 21.91 0.33 44.13
CA ASN A 187 21.11 -0.62 43.34
C ASN A 187 19.69 -0.10 43.09
N SER A 188 19.03 0.43 44.11
CA SER A 188 17.69 1.02 43.93
C SER A 188 17.70 2.31 43.08
N GLN A 189 18.79 3.09 43.17
CA GLN A 189 18.98 4.26 42.28
C GLN A 189 19.14 3.85 40.82
N LEU A 190 19.93 2.79 40.55
CA LEU A 190 20.12 2.24 39.21
C LEU A 190 18.78 1.75 38.64
N THR A 191 17.99 1.01 39.43
CA THR A 191 16.64 0.54 39.04
C THR A 191 15.74 1.70 38.68
N TYR A 192 15.73 2.76 39.50
CA TYR A 192 14.95 3.97 39.20
C TYR A 192 15.40 4.64 37.90
N GLN A 193 16.72 4.76 37.65
CA GLN A 193 17.22 5.36 36.40
C GLN A 193 16.90 4.49 35.18
N ASN A 194 16.98 3.18 35.29
CA ASN A 194 16.63 2.26 34.22
C ASN A 194 15.12 2.35 33.89
N ALA A 195 14.26 2.38 34.91
CA ALA A 195 12.82 2.56 34.71
C ALA A 195 12.49 3.89 34.01
N LYS A 196 13.20 4.97 34.38
CA LYS A 196 13.06 6.28 33.72
C LYS A 196 13.48 6.23 32.27
N SER A 197 14.63 5.63 31.97
CA SER A 197 15.13 5.48 30.60
C SER A 197 14.17 4.66 29.72
N SER A 198 13.62 3.56 30.26
CA SER A 198 12.66 2.71 29.55
C SER A 198 11.38 3.48 29.20
N LEU A 199 10.86 4.29 30.14
CA LEU A 199 9.69 5.13 29.89
C LEU A 199 9.94 6.20 28.83
N GLU A 200 11.08 6.90 28.88
CA GLU A 200 11.42 7.91 27.86
C GLU A 200 11.56 7.28 26.46
N THR A 201 12.19 6.10 26.38
CA THR A 201 12.29 5.36 25.11
C THR A 201 10.91 5.00 24.56
N ALA A 202 10.01 4.49 25.41
CA ALA A 202 8.65 4.13 24.98
C ALA A 202 7.86 5.37 24.52
N LYS A 203 8.00 6.52 25.18
CA LYS A 203 7.36 7.78 24.74
C LYS A 203 7.84 8.24 23.38
N VAL A 204 9.15 8.17 23.11
CA VAL A 204 9.71 8.51 21.80
C VAL A 204 9.19 7.55 20.72
N THR A 205 9.12 6.25 21.01
CA THR A 205 8.55 5.27 20.10
C THR A 205 7.10 5.59 19.76
N LEU A 206 6.26 5.86 20.78
CA LEU A 206 4.86 6.24 20.57
C LEU A 206 4.70 7.48 19.67
N GLU A 207 5.52 8.51 19.85
CA GLU A 207 5.45 9.71 19.01
C GLU A 207 5.88 9.44 17.56
N ASN A 208 6.88 8.56 17.37
CA ASN A 208 7.26 8.11 16.03
C ASN A 208 6.12 7.32 15.36
N ASP A 209 5.50 6.40 16.09
CA ASP A 209 4.39 5.58 15.56
C ASP A 209 3.16 6.43 15.24
N LYS A 210 2.84 7.44 16.08
CA LYS A 210 1.81 8.43 15.77
C LYS A 210 2.14 9.22 14.49
N SER A 211 3.41 9.56 14.26
CA SER A 211 3.83 10.28 13.05
C SER A 211 3.64 9.43 11.80
N VAL A 212 4.00 8.14 11.85
CA VAL A 212 3.75 7.16 10.79
C VAL A 212 2.24 6.98 10.56
N PHE A 213 1.47 6.95 11.64
CA PHE A 213 0.01 6.83 11.55
C PHE A 213 -0.64 8.06 10.91
N LYS A 214 -0.23 9.28 11.27
CA LYS A 214 -0.68 10.51 10.62
C LYS A 214 -0.40 10.49 9.11
N GLN A 215 0.80 10.04 8.71
CA GLN A 215 1.14 9.85 7.29
C GLN A 215 0.21 8.83 6.61
N LEU A 216 -0.10 7.73 7.27
CA LEU A 216 -1.01 6.69 6.76
C LEU A 216 -2.44 7.22 6.57
N LEU A 217 -2.90 8.08 7.49
CA LEU A 217 -4.19 8.75 7.42
C LEU A 217 -4.21 9.89 6.37
N GLY A 218 -3.06 10.36 5.92
CA GLY A 218 -2.94 11.54 5.06
C GLY A 218 -3.18 12.86 5.79
N LEU A 219 -2.95 12.86 7.11
CA LEU A 219 -3.03 14.05 7.97
C LEU A 219 -1.69 14.79 8.01
N ASP A 220 -1.74 16.07 8.38
CA ASP A 220 -0.55 16.84 8.66
C ASP A 220 0.15 16.30 9.92
N LEU A 221 1.50 16.30 9.92
CA LEU A 221 2.31 15.82 11.05
C LEU A 221 2.10 16.65 12.32
N ASP A 222 1.73 17.92 12.17
CA ASP A 222 1.46 18.82 13.30
C ASP A 222 0.06 18.64 13.93
N THR A 223 -0.81 17.81 13.32
CA THR A 223 -2.15 17.53 13.86
C THR A 223 -2.01 16.71 15.13
N ASP A 224 -2.57 17.18 16.24
CA ASP A 224 -2.63 16.41 17.48
C ASP A 224 -3.76 15.36 17.39
N ILE A 225 -3.43 14.09 17.67
CA ILE A 225 -4.37 12.97 17.62
C ILE A 225 -4.42 12.22 18.95
N SER A 226 -5.63 11.86 19.35
CA SER A 226 -5.89 10.92 20.45
C SER A 226 -6.69 9.72 19.93
N LEU A 227 -6.36 8.52 20.37
CA LEU A 227 -7.05 7.29 19.96
C LEU A 227 -8.00 6.84 21.06
N GLU A 228 -9.22 6.46 20.66
CA GLU A 228 -10.24 5.90 21.54
C GLU A 228 -10.41 4.40 21.31
N GLY A 229 -10.28 3.60 22.36
CA GLY A 229 -10.46 2.15 22.30
C GLY A 229 -9.68 1.41 23.37
N SER A 230 -9.88 0.13 23.46
CA SER A 230 -9.15 -0.78 24.37
C SER A 230 -8.81 -2.08 23.64
N LEU A 231 -7.64 -2.63 23.96
CA LEU A 231 -7.26 -3.97 23.48
C LEU A 231 -8.15 -5.07 24.06
N ASP A 232 -8.78 -4.82 25.21
CA ASP A 232 -9.59 -5.82 25.92
C ASP A 232 -10.95 -6.09 25.25
N ASP A 233 -11.41 -5.16 24.38
CA ASP A 233 -12.71 -5.27 23.69
C ASP A 233 -12.76 -6.44 22.69
N ILE A 234 -11.61 -6.89 22.19
CA ILE A 234 -11.49 -7.91 21.13
C ILE A 234 -11.04 -9.29 21.67
N LEU A 235 -10.76 -9.40 22.96
CA LEU A 235 -10.24 -10.65 23.56
C LEU A 235 -11.24 -11.84 23.57
N SER A 236 -12.49 -11.61 23.20
CA SER A 236 -13.56 -12.62 23.21
C SER A 236 -14.02 -12.98 21.79
N VAL A 237 -13.13 -13.54 20.99
CA VAL A 237 -13.49 -14.07 19.67
C VAL A 237 -14.06 -15.48 19.83
N GLY A 238 -15.23 -15.74 19.17
CA GLY A 238 -15.86 -17.05 19.12
C GLY A 238 -15.05 -18.07 18.31
N GLU A 239 -15.60 -19.27 18.17
CA GLU A 239 -15.00 -20.31 17.34
C GLU A 239 -15.15 -19.93 15.86
N ILE A 240 -14.01 -19.77 15.16
CA ILE A 240 -13.99 -19.38 13.75
C ILE A 240 -14.16 -20.62 12.89
N SER A 241 -15.31 -20.74 12.20
CA SER A 241 -15.53 -21.71 11.15
C SER A 241 -15.44 -21.01 9.78
N ILE A 242 -14.66 -21.57 8.87
CA ILE A 242 -14.46 -21.00 7.53
C ILE A 242 -14.99 -21.98 6.50
N ASP A 243 -16.15 -21.67 5.93
CA ASP A 243 -16.69 -22.36 4.77
C ASP A 243 -16.24 -21.65 3.48
N ASP A 244 -15.61 -22.41 2.57
CA ASP A 244 -15.25 -22.05 1.18
C ASP A 244 -14.51 -20.70 1.00
N VAL A 245 -13.26 -20.67 1.47
CA VAL A 245 -12.34 -19.51 1.46
C VAL A 245 -12.00 -19.00 0.04
N SER A 246 -12.18 -19.82 -0.99
CA SER A 246 -11.62 -19.51 -2.33
C SER A 246 -12.37 -18.44 -3.10
N LYS A 247 -13.64 -18.19 -2.76
CA LYS A 247 -14.53 -17.32 -3.55
C LYS A 247 -14.28 -15.82 -3.40
N HIS A 248 -13.65 -15.40 -2.32
CA HIS A 248 -13.52 -13.96 -1.98
C HIS A 248 -12.09 -13.43 -2.03
N SER A 249 -11.10 -14.29 -2.33
CA SER A 249 -9.70 -13.86 -2.39
C SER A 249 -9.44 -12.95 -3.59
N SER A 250 -9.00 -11.72 -3.32
CA SER A 250 -8.63 -10.74 -4.35
C SER A 250 -7.43 -11.20 -5.19
N GLU A 251 -6.50 -11.95 -4.59
CA GLU A 251 -5.34 -12.52 -5.30
C GLU A 251 -5.78 -13.53 -6.36
N ILE A 252 -6.66 -14.46 -6.00
CA ILE A 252 -7.21 -15.45 -6.96
C ILE A 252 -7.94 -14.74 -8.09
N ALA A 253 -8.82 -13.77 -7.77
CA ALA A 253 -9.54 -13.00 -8.78
C ALA A 253 -8.60 -12.23 -9.72
N SER A 254 -7.50 -11.68 -9.21
CA SER A 254 -6.48 -10.99 -10.01
C SER A 254 -5.79 -11.95 -10.98
N ILE A 255 -5.36 -13.14 -10.52
CA ILE A 255 -4.72 -14.15 -11.38
C ILE A 255 -5.68 -14.67 -12.45
N GLU A 256 -6.95 -14.91 -12.11
CA GLU A 256 -7.97 -15.30 -13.08
C GLU A 256 -8.17 -14.22 -14.16
N LYS A 257 -8.10 -12.95 -13.78
CA LYS A 257 -8.14 -11.85 -14.74
C LYS A 257 -6.88 -11.79 -15.61
N GLU A 258 -5.70 -12.07 -15.05
CA GLU A 258 -4.44 -12.21 -15.82
C GLU A 258 -4.53 -13.33 -16.87
N ILE A 259 -5.15 -14.47 -16.52
CA ILE A 259 -5.39 -15.56 -17.48
C ILE A 259 -6.34 -15.12 -18.61
N GLN A 260 -7.39 -14.34 -18.30
CA GLN A 260 -8.29 -13.80 -19.33
C GLN A 260 -7.55 -12.84 -20.28
N ILE A 261 -6.68 -11.99 -19.75
CA ILE A 261 -5.82 -11.07 -20.53
C ILE A 261 -4.86 -11.88 -21.41
N ALA A 262 -4.19 -12.90 -20.87
CA ALA A 262 -3.27 -13.75 -21.62
C ALA A 262 -3.96 -14.52 -22.76
N ASN A 263 -5.19 -15.01 -22.55
CA ASN A 263 -6.00 -15.63 -23.60
C ASN A 263 -6.36 -14.63 -24.71
N ASN A 264 -6.70 -13.39 -24.35
CA ASN A 264 -6.94 -12.33 -25.32
C ASN A 264 -5.67 -11.99 -26.12
N ASN A 265 -4.51 -11.95 -25.46
CA ASN A 265 -3.20 -11.74 -26.11
C ASN A 265 -2.82 -12.89 -27.04
N LEU A 266 -3.13 -14.14 -26.69
CA LEU A 266 -2.97 -15.29 -27.58
C LEU A 266 -3.81 -15.15 -28.84
N LEU A 267 -5.08 -14.71 -28.69
CA LEU A 267 -5.93 -14.45 -29.86
C LEU A 267 -5.37 -13.30 -30.71
N ALA A 268 -4.88 -12.22 -30.07
CA ALA A 268 -4.24 -11.11 -30.77
C ALA A 268 -2.99 -11.55 -31.54
N ALA A 269 -2.14 -12.40 -30.95
CA ALA A 269 -0.96 -12.95 -31.60
C ALA A 269 -1.31 -13.84 -32.82
N ARG A 270 -2.37 -14.66 -32.69
CA ARG A 270 -2.87 -15.46 -33.83
C ARG A 270 -3.38 -14.58 -34.96
N LEU A 271 -4.21 -13.58 -34.64
CA LEU A 271 -4.71 -12.64 -35.63
C LEU A 271 -3.57 -11.88 -36.32
N SER A 272 -2.57 -11.43 -35.55
CA SER A 272 -1.40 -10.73 -36.07
C SER A 272 -0.56 -11.61 -37.03
N ALA A 273 -0.47 -12.92 -36.75
CA ALA A 273 0.34 -13.86 -37.53
C ALA A 273 -0.34 -14.31 -38.81
N TYR A 274 -1.69 -14.36 -38.86
CA TYR A 274 -2.42 -15.00 -39.97
C TYR A 274 -3.47 -14.12 -40.63
N ALA A 275 -3.96 -13.08 -39.95
CA ALA A 275 -5.09 -12.35 -40.49
C ALA A 275 -4.66 -11.23 -41.48
N PRO A 276 -5.43 -11.02 -42.58
CA PRO A 276 -5.16 -9.92 -43.50
C PRO A 276 -5.42 -8.55 -42.80
N SER A 277 -4.69 -7.53 -43.27
CA SER A 277 -4.93 -6.14 -42.89
C SER A 277 -5.30 -5.32 -44.13
N LEU A 278 -6.26 -4.40 -43.94
CA LEU A 278 -6.64 -3.42 -44.93
C LEU A 278 -6.07 -2.05 -44.55
N SER A 279 -5.38 -1.41 -45.47
CA SER A 279 -4.84 -0.07 -45.30
C SER A 279 -5.41 0.89 -46.37
N GLY A 280 -5.74 2.11 -45.93
CA GLY A 280 -6.11 3.21 -46.80
C GLY A 280 -5.28 4.43 -46.44
N SER A 281 -4.74 5.11 -47.42
CA SER A 281 -4.06 6.39 -47.20
C SER A 281 -4.41 7.41 -48.30
N TYR A 282 -4.50 8.66 -47.88
CA TYR A 282 -4.53 9.77 -48.78
C TYR A 282 -3.46 10.75 -48.39
N SER A 283 -2.59 11.13 -49.34
CA SER A 283 -1.54 12.10 -49.11
C SER A 283 -1.64 13.21 -50.18
N TYR A 284 -1.46 14.44 -49.76
CA TYR A 284 -1.35 15.59 -50.62
C TYR A 284 -0.01 16.27 -50.35
N ASN A 285 0.80 16.43 -51.40
CA ASN A 285 2.17 16.95 -51.29
C ASN A 285 2.37 18.16 -52.23
N LEU A 286 3.08 19.14 -51.72
CA LEU A 286 3.61 20.28 -52.43
C LEU A 286 5.13 20.08 -52.50
N ASN A 287 5.68 20.00 -53.70
CA ASN A 287 7.09 19.79 -53.93
C ASN A 287 7.68 21.01 -54.72
N LYS A 288 8.82 21.47 -54.30
CA LYS A 288 9.58 22.51 -55.00
C LYS A 288 11.06 22.17 -54.99
N SER A 289 11.68 22.12 -56.19
CA SER A 289 13.13 22.11 -56.31
C SER A 289 13.68 23.49 -55.94
N MET A 290 14.79 23.54 -55.23
CA MET A 290 15.46 24.82 -54.90
C MET A 290 16.28 25.40 -56.03
N SER A 291 16.17 24.88 -57.27
CA SER A 291 16.69 25.53 -58.45
C SER A 291 15.90 26.78 -58.82
N ASP A 292 16.55 27.80 -59.33
CA ASP A 292 16.02 29.17 -59.49
C ASP A 292 14.76 29.36 -60.32
N SER A 293 14.26 28.34 -61.01
CA SER A 293 13.15 28.47 -61.96
C SER A 293 12.01 27.48 -61.79
N SER A 294 11.97 26.70 -60.68
CA SER A 294 10.91 25.71 -60.51
C SER A 294 9.68 26.25 -59.77
N ASP A 295 8.51 26.04 -60.31
CA ASP A 295 7.25 26.28 -59.62
C ASP A 295 6.92 25.16 -58.61
N TRP A 296 6.01 25.44 -57.69
CA TRP A 296 5.46 24.42 -56.81
C TRP A 296 4.65 23.41 -57.59
N MET A 297 5.10 22.17 -57.59
CA MET A 297 4.29 21.04 -58.07
C MET A 297 3.45 20.49 -56.90
N HIS A 298 2.21 20.22 -57.14
CA HIS A 298 1.29 19.66 -56.14
C HIS A 298 0.54 18.47 -56.67
N GLY A 299 0.20 17.55 -55.82
CA GLY A 299 -0.57 16.38 -56.19
C GLY A 299 -1.05 15.59 -55.00
N GLY A 300 -2.20 14.94 -55.18
CA GLY A 300 -2.76 14.02 -54.21
C GLY A 300 -2.62 12.56 -54.68
N THR A 301 -2.34 11.65 -53.72
CA THR A 301 -2.30 10.22 -53.98
C THR A 301 -3.26 9.53 -53.03
N LEU A 302 -4.18 8.71 -53.56
CA LEU A 302 -5.04 7.81 -52.81
C LEU A 302 -4.50 6.38 -53.01
N SER A 303 -4.24 5.69 -51.88
CA SER A 303 -3.76 4.31 -51.92
C SER A 303 -4.68 3.44 -51.06
N LEU A 304 -5.07 2.29 -51.61
CA LEU A 304 -5.77 1.23 -50.89
C LEU A 304 -4.93 -0.06 -51.04
N GLY A 305 -4.73 -0.72 -49.93
CA GLY A 305 -3.89 -1.92 -49.91
C GLY A 305 -4.45 -2.99 -48.99
N VAL A 306 -4.27 -4.26 -49.42
CA VAL A 306 -4.49 -5.45 -48.58
C VAL A 306 -3.14 -6.12 -48.38
N SER A 307 -2.80 -6.39 -47.12
CA SER A 307 -1.58 -7.11 -46.78
C SER A 307 -1.94 -8.38 -46.02
N ILE A 308 -1.40 -9.53 -46.50
CA ILE A 308 -1.56 -10.85 -45.87
C ILE A 308 -0.17 -11.28 -45.38
N PRO A 309 0.03 -11.48 -44.06
CA PRO A 309 1.29 -11.97 -43.54
C PRO A 309 1.46 -13.46 -43.93
N LEU A 310 2.50 -13.79 -44.65
CA LEU A 310 2.80 -15.17 -45.01
C LEU A 310 3.77 -15.84 -44.04
N ASP A 311 4.51 -15.04 -43.27
CA ASP A 311 5.48 -15.51 -42.27
C ASP A 311 4.83 -16.42 -41.22
N GLY A 312 3.57 -16.20 -40.88
CA GLY A 312 2.82 -16.99 -39.90
C GLY A 312 2.73 -18.48 -40.26
N PHE A 313 2.84 -18.78 -41.54
CA PHE A 313 2.84 -20.17 -42.04
C PHE A 313 4.23 -20.83 -42.00
N MET A 314 5.28 -20.07 -41.65
CA MET A 314 6.65 -20.59 -41.57
C MET A 314 6.97 -21.01 -40.15
N PRO A 315 7.40 -22.28 -39.88
CA PRO A 315 7.63 -22.77 -38.51
C PRO A 315 8.67 -21.97 -37.71
N TRP A 316 9.59 -21.29 -38.37
CA TRP A 316 10.66 -20.48 -37.80
C TRP A 316 10.30 -19.01 -37.62
N SER A 317 9.08 -18.62 -37.92
CA SER A 317 8.67 -17.20 -37.89
C SER A 317 8.50 -16.67 -36.48
N SER A 318 8.72 -15.39 -36.33
CA SER A 318 8.47 -14.65 -35.04
C SER A 318 6.99 -14.73 -34.63
N GLY A 319 6.06 -14.80 -35.58
CA GLY A 319 4.64 -14.97 -35.34
C GLY A 319 4.32 -16.29 -34.64
N VAL A 320 4.87 -17.41 -35.15
CA VAL A 320 4.71 -18.75 -34.55
C VAL A 320 5.35 -18.80 -33.17
N GLN A 321 6.56 -18.24 -33.01
CA GLN A 321 7.22 -18.13 -31.71
C GLN A 321 6.39 -17.31 -30.70
N SER A 322 5.80 -16.18 -31.12
CA SER A 322 4.95 -15.35 -30.26
C SER A 322 3.73 -16.14 -29.78
N ILE A 323 3.08 -16.92 -30.66
CA ILE A 323 1.95 -17.79 -30.30
C ILE A 323 2.37 -18.85 -29.27
N ALA A 324 3.52 -19.49 -29.47
CA ALA A 324 4.06 -20.47 -28.50
C ALA A 324 4.31 -19.82 -27.14
N ASN A 325 4.99 -18.66 -27.09
CA ASN A 325 5.27 -17.92 -25.87
C ASN A 325 3.98 -17.52 -25.12
N GLN A 326 2.91 -17.15 -25.85
CA GLN A 326 1.61 -16.85 -25.20
C GLN A 326 0.94 -18.09 -24.60
N LYS A 327 1.09 -19.26 -25.23
CA LYS A 327 0.58 -20.52 -24.66
C LYS A 327 1.32 -20.89 -23.38
N ASP A 328 2.66 -20.78 -23.39
CA ASP A 328 3.50 -21.08 -22.24
C ASP A 328 3.19 -20.10 -21.08
N ASN A 329 2.95 -18.83 -21.40
CA ASN A 329 2.50 -17.85 -20.42
C ASN A 329 1.15 -18.21 -19.78
N ILE A 330 0.18 -18.69 -20.56
CA ILE A 330 -1.12 -19.14 -20.03
C ILE A 330 -0.94 -20.36 -19.11
N GLU A 331 -0.08 -21.30 -19.48
CA GLU A 331 0.21 -22.49 -18.67
C GLU A 331 0.88 -22.07 -17.35
N SER A 332 1.89 -21.19 -17.41
CA SER A 332 2.53 -20.61 -16.22
C SER A 332 1.52 -19.92 -15.30
N LEU A 333 0.59 -19.13 -15.85
CA LEU A 333 -0.46 -18.46 -15.04
C LEU A 333 -1.43 -19.46 -14.41
N LYS A 334 -1.75 -20.57 -15.08
CA LYS A 334 -2.57 -21.64 -14.49
C LYS A 334 -1.88 -22.31 -13.31
N LEU A 335 -0.58 -22.62 -13.45
CA LEU A 335 0.23 -23.15 -12.33
C LEU A 335 0.33 -22.14 -11.18
N LYS A 336 0.49 -20.84 -11.50
CA LYS A 336 0.44 -19.76 -10.51
C LYS A 336 -0.91 -19.73 -9.76
N LEU A 337 -2.03 -19.90 -10.47
CA LEU A 337 -3.36 -19.96 -9.89
C LEU A 337 -3.51 -21.16 -8.93
N GLU A 338 -3.05 -22.32 -9.33
CA GLU A 338 -3.08 -23.53 -8.51
C GLU A 338 -2.24 -23.34 -7.23
N ASN A 339 -1.02 -22.83 -7.39
CA ASN A 339 -0.16 -22.50 -6.24
C ASN A 339 -0.79 -21.45 -5.31
N ALA A 340 -1.40 -20.40 -5.86
CA ALA A 340 -2.10 -19.38 -5.06
C ALA A 340 -3.27 -19.98 -4.25
N LYS A 341 -4.03 -20.91 -4.84
CA LYS A 341 -5.11 -21.63 -4.12
C LYS A 341 -4.58 -22.48 -2.97
N LEU A 342 -3.46 -23.18 -3.18
CA LEU A 342 -2.79 -23.95 -2.12
C LEU A 342 -2.25 -23.05 -1.03
N SER A 343 -1.57 -21.96 -1.42
CA SER A 343 -1.02 -20.97 -0.47
C SER A 343 -2.13 -20.31 0.36
N LEU A 344 -3.25 -19.97 -0.25
CA LEU A 344 -4.42 -19.43 0.46
C LEU A 344 -4.90 -20.40 1.53
N LYS A 345 -5.06 -21.68 1.20
CA LYS A 345 -5.48 -22.71 2.16
C LYS A 345 -4.49 -22.85 3.31
N ILE A 346 -3.18 -22.86 3.02
CA ILE A 346 -2.12 -22.95 4.02
C ILE A 346 -2.14 -21.71 4.92
N ASN A 347 -2.24 -20.51 4.35
CA ASN A 347 -2.27 -19.26 5.10
C ASN A 347 -3.48 -19.19 6.04
N CYS A 348 -4.68 -19.54 5.56
CA CYS A 348 -5.86 -19.60 6.39
C CYS A 348 -5.68 -20.58 7.56
N GLN A 349 -5.19 -21.79 7.29
CA GLN A 349 -4.95 -22.79 8.36
C GLN A 349 -3.90 -22.29 9.36
N SER A 350 -2.86 -21.59 8.88
CA SER A 350 -1.81 -21.01 9.72
C SER A 350 -2.37 -19.93 10.65
N TYR A 351 -3.18 -18.99 10.11
CA TYR A 351 -3.81 -17.96 10.93
C TYR A 351 -4.79 -18.54 11.95
N MET A 352 -5.59 -19.53 11.57
CA MET A 352 -6.49 -20.21 12.49
C MET A 352 -5.73 -20.90 13.65
N ASN A 353 -4.65 -21.61 13.34
CA ASN A 353 -3.78 -22.23 14.35
C ASN A 353 -3.15 -21.17 15.26
N LYS A 354 -2.69 -20.05 14.69
CA LYS A 354 -2.13 -18.91 15.42
C LYS A 354 -3.15 -18.29 16.38
N ILE A 355 -4.36 -18.06 15.92
CA ILE A 355 -5.46 -17.53 16.74
C ILE A 355 -5.75 -18.46 17.92
N LYS A 356 -5.93 -19.78 17.68
CA LYS A 356 -6.16 -20.78 18.74
C LYS A 356 -4.99 -20.79 19.75
N GLN A 357 -3.74 -20.74 19.26
CA GLN A 357 -2.56 -20.66 20.12
C GLN A 357 -2.60 -19.41 20.99
N LEU A 358 -2.88 -18.23 20.40
CA LEU A 358 -2.89 -16.95 21.11
C LEU A 358 -3.99 -16.92 22.17
N GLN A 359 -5.19 -17.42 21.87
CA GLN A 359 -6.29 -17.53 22.84
C GLN A 359 -5.89 -18.39 24.05
N SER A 360 -5.26 -19.55 23.81
CA SER A 360 -4.75 -20.39 24.91
C SER A 360 -3.64 -19.68 25.70
N THR A 361 -2.70 -19.04 25.02
CA THR A 361 -1.57 -18.32 25.64
C THR A 361 -2.08 -17.15 26.49
N ILE A 362 -3.06 -16.37 26.03
CA ILE A 362 -3.67 -15.26 26.77
C ILE A 362 -4.25 -15.76 28.12
N ASN A 363 -4.94 -16.91 28.14
CA ASN A 363 -5.47 -17.47 29.36
C ASN A 363 -4.37 -17.88 30.36
N LEU A 364 -3.26 -18.46 29.84
CA LEU A 364 -2.07 -18.78 30.67
C LEU A 364 -1.37 -17.52 31.18
N ARG A 365 -1.28 -16.46 30.36
CA ARG A 365 -0.70 -15.18 30.77
C ARG A 365 -1.48 -14.49 31.88
N LYS A 366 -2.84 -14.57 31.86
CA LYS A 366 -3.67 -14.06 32.96
C LYS A 366 -3.32 -14.74 34.27
N GLN A 367 -3.21 -16.07 34.30
CA GLN A 367 -2.79 -16.82 35.49
C GLN A 367 -1.34 -16.47 35.92
N SER A 368 -0.43 -16.31 34.95
CA SER A 368 0.96 -15.93 35.24
C SER A 368 1.07 -14.56 35.91
N ILE A 369 0.20 -13.60 35.55
CA ILE A 369 0.15 -12.28 36.21
C ILE A 369 -0.27 -12.43 37.68
N ASP A 370 -1.26 -13.28 37.99
CA ASP A 370 -1.72 -13.51 39.35
C ASP A 370 -0.60 -14.09 40.22
N TYR A 371 0.15 -15.08 39.69
CA TYR A 371 1.30 -15.67 40.40
C TYR A 371 2.44 -14.66 40.55
N ALA A 372 2.77 -13.91 39.49
CA ALA A 372 3.82 -12.88 39.56
C ALA A 372 3.47 -11.78 40.57
N ARG A 373 2.20 -11.38 40.64
CA ARG A 373 1.71 -10.41 41.61
C ARG A 373 1.85 -10.91 43.05
N GLN A 374 1.38 -12.13 43.33
CA GLN A 374 1.53 -12.75 44.66
C GLN A 374 3.01 -12.86 45.05
N SER A 375 3.88 -13.29 44.11
CA SER A 375 5.33 -13.37 44.33
C SER A 375 5.93 -12.00 44.65
N TYR A 376 5.54 -10.96 43.92
CA TYR A 376 6.00 -9.59 44.17
C TYR A 376 5.57 -9.10 45.55
N ASP A 377 4.28 -9.26 45.93
CA ASP A 377 3.72 -8.79 47.18
C ASP A 377 4.44 -9.49 48.39
N LEU A 378 4.61 -10.82 48.34
CA LEU A 378 5.36 -11.58 49.37
C LEU A 378 6.83 -11.18 49.44
N THR A 379 7.46 -10.92 48.31
CA THR A 379 8.87 -10.49 48.27
C THR A 379 9.01 -9.07 48.81
N LEU A 380 8.09 -8.18 48.54
CA LEU A 380 8.05 -6.82 49.09
C LEU A 380 7.92 -6.83 50.62
N ASP A 381 7.02 -7.66 51.15
CA ASP A 381 6.89 -7.84 52.59
C ASP A 381 8.17 -8.41 53.24
N ALA A 382 8.77 -9.43 52.63
CA ALA A 382 10.01 -10.01 53.11
C ALA A 382 11.20 -9.01 53.04
N TYR A 383 11.26 -8.19 52.00
CA TYR A 383 12.24 -7.11 51.87
C TYR A 383 12.04 -6.02 52.96
N ASN A 384 10.83 -5.60 53.20
CA ASN A 384 10.50 -4.59 54.22
C ASN A 384 10.86 -5.09 55.63
N ASN A 385 10.76 -6.41 55.85
CA ASN A 385 11.14 -7.08 57.14
C ASN A 385 12.62 -7.48 57.20
N GLY A 386 13.46 -7.08 56.20
CA GLY A 386 14.88 -7.38 56.16
C GLY A 386 15.24 -8.85 55.90
N LYS A 387 14.28 -9.66 55.42
CA LYS A 387 14.48 -11.11 55.14
C LYS A 387 14.92 -11.38 53.71
N LYS A 388 14.82 -10.44 52.81
CA LYS A 388 15.23 -10.52 51.39
C LYS A 388 15.99 -9.27 51.00
N ASP A 389 16.85 -9.40 49.99
CA ASP A 389 17.65 -8.31 49.45
C ASP A 389 16.88 -7.54 48.35
N ILE A 390 17.41 -6.38 47.98
CA ILE A 390 16.82 -5.48 46.97
C ILE A 390 16.82 -6.12 45.56
N LEU A 391 17.80 -6.96 45.21
CA LEU A 391 17.88 -7.60 43.91
C LEU A 391 16.76 -8.63 43.72
N THR A 392 16.44 -9.38 44.80
CA THR A 392 15.31 -10.32 44.79
C THR A 392 13.98 -9.56 44.58
N LEU A 393 13.79 -8.41 45.22
CA LEU A 393 12.60 -7.57 45.04
C LEU A 393 12.54 -7.00 43.62
N GLN A 394 13.67 -6.54 43.08
CA GLN A 394 13.75 -6.05 41.72
C GLN A 394 13.35 -7.14 40.71
N SER A 395 13.91 -8.36 40.85
CA SER A 395 13.56 -9.49 39.97
C SER A 395 12.08 -9.82 40.01
N ALA A 396 11.43 -9.76 41.20
CA ALA A 396 10.01 -10.01 41.34
C ALA A 396 9.17 -8.88 40.67
N SER A 397 9.61 -7.61 40.77
CA SER A 397 8.99 -6.48 40.12
C SER A 397 9.08 -6.56 38.58
N ASP A 398 10.27 -6.90 38.07
CA ASP A 398 10.51 -7.02 36.64
C ASP A 398 9.70 -8.18 36.05
N ASN A 399 9.59 -9.30 36.76
CA ASN A 399 8.75 -10.44 36.36
C ASN A 399 7.27 -10.07 36.29
N LEU A 400 6.75 -9.27 37.24
CA LEU A 400 5.37 -8.81 37.24
C LEU A 400 5.11 -7.83 36.08
N LEU A 401 6.02 -6.87 35.85
CA LEU A 401 5.94 -5.94 34.74
C LEU A 401 5.94 -6.69 33.40
N GLN A 402 6.92 -7.59 33.21
CA GLN A 402 7.04 -8.37 31.99
C GLN A 402 5.82 -9.25 31.73
N SER A 403 5.24 -9.87 32.78
CA SER A 403 4.02 -10.66 32.65
C SER A 403 2.83 -9.83 32.15
N LYS A 404 2.69 -8.58 32.64
CA LYS A 404 1.64 -7.66 32.18
C LYS A 404 1.86 -7.19 30.74
N VAL A 405 3.10 -6.81 30.39
CA VAL A 405 3.45 -6.41 29.01
C VAL A 405 3.22 -7.55 28.03
N ASN A 406 3.63 -8.79 28.40
CA ASN A 406 3.42 -9.98 27.59
C ASN A 406 1.93 -10.22 27.31
N LEU A 407 1.05 -10.09 28.32
CA LEU A 407 -0.41 -10.23 28.10
C LEU A 407 -0.93 -9.24 27.05
N LYS A 408 -0.54 -7.97 27.13
CA LYS A 408 -0.98 -6.93 26.17
C LYS A 408 -0.39 -7.17 24.78
N SER A 409 0.85 -7.63 24.69
CA SER A 409 1.48 -8.01 23.42
C SER A 409 0.79 -9.21 22.76
N GLU A 410 0.38 -10.22 23.55
CA GLU A 410 -0.40 -11.36 23.01
C GLU A 410 -1.79 -10.94 22.56
N ALA A 411 -2.43 -10.00 23.27
CA ALA A 411 -3.73 -9.41 22.88
C ALA A 411 -3.61 -8.68 21.53
N TYR A 412 -2.61 -7.81 21.38
CA TYR A 412 -2.33 -7.13 20.10
C TYR A 412 -2.04 -8.15 18.98
N SER A 413 -1.25 -9.18 19.25
CA SER A 413 -0.93 -10.25 18.30
C SER A 413 -2.18 -11.03 17.85
N LEU A 414 -3.15 -11.23 18.76
CA LEU A 414 -4.44 -11.86 18.44
C LEU A 414 -5.26 -10.99 17.49
N ILE A 415 -5.37 -9.69 17.78
CA ILE A 415 -6.07 -8.73 16.91
C ILE A 415 -5.45 -8.75 15.52
N LYS A 416 -4.13 -8.66 15.44
CA LYS A 416 -3.40 -8.72 14.16
C LYS A 416 -3.68 -10.01 13.39
N ALA A 417 -3.63 -11.16 14.04
CA ALA A 417 -3.89 -12.46 13.40
C ALA A 417 -5.33 -12.56 12.86
N ILE A 418 -6.32 -11.96 13.54
CA ILE A 418 -7.71 -11.90 13.10
C ILE A 418 -7.85 -11.00 11.86
N LEU A 419 -7.27 -9.79 11.90
CA LEU A 419 -7.30 -8.85 10.77
C LEU A 419 -6.64 -9.44 9.52
N GLU A 420 -5.49 -10.11 9.69
CA GLU A 420 -4.80 -10.81 8.60
C GLU A 420 -5.63 -11.98 8.03
N LEU A 421 -6.33 -12.73 8.89
CA LEU A 421 -7.24 -13.78 8.44
C LEU A 421 -8.41 -13.18 7.64
N GLU A 422 -9.08 -12.14 8.17
CA GLU A 422 -10.16 -11.41 7.47
C GLU A 422 -9.70 -10.87 6.11
N ASN A 423 -8.48 -10.32 6.07
CA ASN A 423 -7.87 -9.86 4.83
C ASN A 423 -7.66 -11.00 3.83
N THR A 424 -7.12 -12.12 4.30
CA THR A 424 -6.79 -13.29 3.47
C THR A 424 -8.03 -13.93 2.85
N ILE A 425 -9.11 -14.04 3.62
CA ILE A 425 -10.38 -14.62 3.13
C ILE A 425 -11.27 -13.62 2.39
N GLY A 426 -10.94 -12.32 2.44
CA GLY A 426 -11.67 -11.28 1.70
C GLY A 426 -12.99 -10.82 2.36
N VAL A 427 -13.25 -11.14 3.64
CA VAL A 427 -14.42 -10.65 4.37
C VAL A 427 -14.20 -9.25 4.94
N PRO A 428 -15.25 -8.45 5.22
CA PRO A 428 -15.10 -7.15 5.85
C PRO A 428 -14.39 -7.26 7.21
N PHE A 429 -13.52 -6.29 7.53
CA PHE A 429 -12.83 -6.25 8.81
C PHE A 429 -13.81 -6.09 9.97
N GLY A 430 -13.54 -6.80 11.07
CA GLY A 430 -14.39 -6.83 12.26
C GLY A 430 -15.54 -7.85 12.18
N THR A 431 -15.62 -8.64 11.12
CA THR A 431 -16.67 -9.69 10.99
C THR A 431 -16.39 -10.84 11.94
N LEU A 432 -15.12 -11.26 12.07
CA LEU A 432 -14.73 -12.39 12.91
C LEU A 432 -14.56 -11.99 14.40
N SER A 433 -14.51 -10.71 14.70
CA SER A 433 -14.37 -10.18 16.06
C SER A 433 -15.72 -9.84 16.73
N LYS A 434 -16.85 -9.87 16.00
CA LYS A 434 -18.17 -9.61 16.59
C LYS A 434 -18.63 -10.82 17.43
N LYS A 435 -18.99 -10.54 18.70
CA LYS A 435 -19.82 -11.48 19.48
C LYS A 435 -21.16 -11.63 18.80
N GLU A 436 -21.60 -12.86 18.51
CA GLU A 436 -23.01 -13.17 18.35
C GLU A 436 -23.80 -12.89 19.64
#